data_8c0c9372b67c0e31e50d6eee8b635cd3
#
_entry.id   8c0c9372b67c0e31e50d6eee8b635cd3
#
_cell.length_a   1.000
_cell.length_b   1.000
_cell.length_c   1.000
_cell.angle_alpha   90.00
_cell.angle_beta   90.00
_cell.angle_gamma   90.00
#
_symmetry.space_group_name_H-M   'P 1'
#
loop_
_entity.id
_entity.type
_entity.pdbx_description
1 polymer ?
#
loop_
_entity_poly.entity_id
_entity_poly.type
_entity_poly.pdbx_seq_one_letter_code
_entity_poly.pdbx_strand_id
1 'polypeptide(L)'
;LLESINVPFSFEPHYIEYTWLEYKKYLPDFLLPNGILLEVKGRFKLEDRKKHLFIRKHHPDIDIRFVFDNPNGKLNKGAKSSYADWCIKNDFLFCKNSDHQIIEEWANEKPKGKSSGRNISDKRRTSSRNSEQRKSRKSSVPKRSPTGTPRRNKARNK
;
A
#
# COMPACT_ATOMS: atom_id res chain seq x y z
N LEU A 1 39.49 -12.93 -4.91
CA LEU A 1 39.45 -13.67 -3.65
C LEU A 1 39.23 -15.16 -3.87
N LEU A 2 38.13 -15.59 -4.54
CA LEU A 2 37.81 -17.02 -4.71
C LEU A 2 38.81 -17.71 -5.60
N GLU A 3 39.26 -17.08 -6.67
CA GLU A 3 40.35 -17.59 -7.54
C GLU A 3 41.66 -17.79 -6.78
N SER A 4 42.03 -16.87 -5.89
CA SER A 4 43.29 -16.93 -5.14
C SER A 4 43.36 -18.07 -4.12
N ILE A 5 42.22 -18.69 -3.80
CA ILE A 5 42.11 -19.84 -2.88
C ILE A 5 41.61 -21.11 -3.57
N ASN A 6 41.57 -21.13 -4.91
CA ASN A 6 41.14 -22.25 -5.75
C ASN A 6 39.74 -22.80 -5.43
N VAL A 7 38.82 -21.92 -5.06
CA VAL A 7 37.41 -22.29 -4.86
C VAL A 7 36.65 -22.14 -6.17
N PRO A 8 36.04 -23.20 -6.72
CA PRO A 8 35.17 -23.09 -7.89
C PRO A 8 34.00 -22.18 -7.64
N PHE A 9 33.71 -21.26 -8.55
CA PHE A 9 32.57 -20.37 -8.46
C PHE A 9 31.97 -20.08 -9.84
N SER A 10 30.73 -19.67 -9.86
CA SER A 10 30.06 -19.03 -11.00
C SER A 10 29.73 -17.60 -10.63
N PHE A 11 30.05 -16.66 -11.50
CA PHE A 11 29.70 -15.24 -11.32
C PHE A 11 28.33 -14.98 -11.93
N GLU A 12 27.43 -14.38 -11.13
CA GLU A 12 26.04 -14.06 -11.54
C GLU A 12 25.32 -15.24 -12.24
N PRO A 13 25.27 -16.43 -11.62
CA PRO A 13 24.87 -17.67 -12.29
C PRO A 13 23.40 -17.69 -12.73
N HIS A 14 22.51 -17.02 -11.99
CA HIS A 14 21.08 -16.92 -12.30
C HIS A 14 20.40 -15.83 -11.46
N TYR A 15 19.22 -15.41 -11.92
CA TYR A 15 18.38 -14.49 -11.17
C TYR A 15 17.54 -15.22 -10.14
N ILE A 16 17.37 -14.60 -8.97
CA ILE A 16 16.43 -15.05 -7.94
C ILE A 16 15.29 -14.06 -7.90
N GLU A 17 14.09 -14.50 -8.28
CA GLU A 17 12.89 -13.67 -8.20
C GLU A 17 12.40 -13.61 -6.76
N TYR A 18 12.04 -12.39 -6.31
CA TYR A 18 11.40 -12.19 -5.01
C TYR A 18 10.36 -11.10 -5.07
N THR A 19 9.38 -11.17 -4.18
CA THR A 19 8.33 -10.17 -4.08
C THR A 19 8.62 -9.19 -2.95
N TRP A 20 8.65 -7.91 -3.29
CA TRP A 20 8.79 -6.83 -2.31
C TRP A 20 7.45 -6.12 -2.14
N LEU A 21 6.83 -6.24 -0.95
CA LEU A 21 5.61 -5.53 -0.59
C LEU A 21 5.96 -4.27 0.20
N GLU A 22 5.57 -3.10 -0.33
CA GLU A 22 5.79 -1.82 0.31
C GLU A 22 4.44 -1.19 0.70
N TYR A 23 4.30 -0.83 1.99
CA TYR A 23 3.14 -0.10 2.50
C TYR A 23 3.41 1.40 2.49
N LYS A 24 2.63 2.14 1.70
CA LYS A 24 2.72 3.61 1.61
C LYS A 24 1.55 4.26 2.31
N LYS A 25 1.78 5.47 2.82
CA LYS A 25 0.74 6.33 3.39
C LYS A 25 0.44 7.46 2.41
N TYR A 26 -0.83 7.80 2.28
CA TYR A 26 -1.28 8.97 1.55
C TYR A 26 -1.82 9.99 2.54
N LEU A 27 -1.34 11.22 2.44
CA LEU A 27 -1.84 12.38 3.17
C LEU A 27 -2.36 13.37 2.13
N PRO A 28 -3.67 13.62 2.08
CA PRO A 28 -4.25 14.64 1.19
C PRO A 28 -3.89 16.04 1.68
N ASP A 29 -3.90 17.03 0.78
CA ASP A 29 -3.59 18.39 1.13
C ASP A 29 -4.70 19.02 2.01
N PHE A 30 -6.00 18.78 1.68
CA PHE A 30 -7.12 19.29 2.44
C PHE A 30 -8.24 18.26 2.55
N LEU A 31 -8.98 18.32 3.66
CA LEU A 31 -10.23 17.61 3.91
C LEU A 31 -11.36 18.59 4.10
N LEU A 32 -12.38 18.53 3.23
CA LEU A 32 -13.59 19.32 3.37
C LEU A 32 -14.55 18.73 4.44
N PRO A 33 -15.44 19.54 5.04
CA PRO A 33 -16.36 19.06 6.07
C PRO A 33 -17.27 17.91 5.64
N ASN A 34 -17.57 17.79 4.35
CA ASN A 34 -18.39 16.73 3.75
C ASN A 34 -17.61 15.47 3.38
N GLY A 35 -16.31 15.41 3.70
CA GLY A 35 -15.47 14.24 3.48
C GLY A 35 -14.73 14.20 2.14
N ILE A 36 -14.88 15.22 1.30
CA ILE A 36 -14.14 15.36 0.05
C ILE A 36 -12.69 15.70 0.36
N LEU A 37 -11.75 15.01 -0.28
CA LEU A 37 -10.32 15.27 -0.21
C LEU A 37 -9.89 16.13 -1.40
N LEU A 38 -9.21 17.25 -1.12
CA LEU A 38 -8.62 18.07 -2.17
C LEU A 38 -7.13 17.82 -2.25
N GLU A 39 -6.65 17.68 -3.47
CA GLU A 39 -5.23 17.54 -3.81
C GLU A 39 -4.82 18.69 -4.74
N VAL A 40 -3.97 19.58 -4.26
CA VAL A 40 -3.50 20.77 -5.00
C VAL A 40 -2.23 20.45 -5.75
N LYS A 41 -2.16 20.78 -7.03
CA LYS A 41 -1.00 20.45 -7.89
C LYS A 41 -0.59 21.57 -8.80
N GLY A 42 0.63 22.07 -8.62
CA GLY A 42 1.31 22.87 -9.63
C GLY A 42 1.87 21.99 -10.76
N ARG A 43 2.54 20.88 -10.39
CA ARG A 43 3.02 19.85 -11.31
C ARG A 43 2.37 18.51 -11.02
N PHE A 44 1.87 17.86 -12.07
CA PHE A 44 1.22 16.55 -11.97
C PHE A 44 2.07 15.46 -12.59
N LYS A 45 3.04 14.96 -11.83
CA LYS A 45 4.02 13.98 -12.26
C LYS A 45 3.42 12.60 -12.49
N LEU A 46 4.18 11.72 -13.15
CA LEU A 46 3.75 10.34 -13.42
C LEU A 46 3.53 9.56 -12.11
N GLU A 47 4.38 9.77 -11.11
CA GLU A 47 4.27 9.13 -9.80
C GLU A 47 2.98 9.53 -9.08
N ASP A 48 2.60 10.83 -9.13
CA ASP A 48 1.33 11.32 -8.57
C ASP A 48 0.14 10.63 -9.24
N ARG A 49 0.16 10.57 -10.57
CA ARG A 49 -0.91 9.94 -11.35
C ARG A 49 -1.07 8.45 -11.02
N LYS A 50 0.04 7.70 -10.96
CA LYS A 50 0.04 6.29 -10.54
C LYS A 50 -0.46 6.13 -9.11
N LYS A 51 0.01 6.98 -8.19
CA LYS A 51 -0.41 6.99 -6.79
C LYS A 51 -1.92 7.11 -6.65
N HIS A 52 -2.53 8.10 -7.31
CA HIS A 52 -3.97 8.34 -7.18
C HIS A 52 -4.83 7.26 -7.82
N LEU A 53 -4.40 6.67 -8.94
CA LEU A 53 -5.07 5.50 -9.50
C LEU A 53 -5.01 4.30 -8.54
N PHE A 54 -3.87 4.11 -7.89
CA PHE A 54 -3.69 3.02 -6.93
C PHE A 54 -4.54 3.23 -5.68
N ILE A 55 -4.60 4.47 -5.15
CA ILE A 55 -5.45 4.83 -4.01
C ILE A 55 -6.92 4.56 -4.36
N ARG A 56 -7.40 5.04 -5.50
CA ARG A 56 -8.77 4.84 -5.95
C ARG A 56 -9.15 3.36 -6.10
N LYS A 57 -8.23 2.56 -6.64
CA LYS A 57 -8.44 1.10 -6.76
C LYS A 57 -8.63 0.42 -5.41
N HIS A 58 -7.91 0.85 -4.37
CA HIS A 58 -7.95 0.23 -3.04
C HIS A 58 -8.98 0.89 -2.10
N HIS A 59 -9.38 2.11 -2.41
CA HIS A 59 -10.30 2.93 -1.63
C HIS A 59 -11.31 3.62 -2.55
N PRO A 60 -12.21 2.89 -3.21
CA PRO A 60 -13.16 3.44 -4.17
C PRO A 60 -14.18 4.40 -3.54
N ASP A 61 -14.39 4.31 -2.22
CA ASP A 61 -15.32 5.17 -1.48
C ASP A 61 -14.75 6.55 -1.14
N ILE A 62 -13.44 6.77 -1.38
CA ILE A 62 -12.81 8.05 -1.11
C ILE A 62 -12.98 8.98 -2.31
N ASP A 63 -13.57 10.16 -2.07
CA ASP A 63 -13.73 11.21 -3.08
C ASP A 63 -12.51 12.13 -3.06
N ILE A 64 -11.62 11.97 -4.05
CA ILE A 64 -10.44 12.82 -4.25
C ILE A 64 -10.69 13.71 -5.45
N ARG A 65 -10.52 15.03 -5.27
CA ARG A 65 -10.65 16.04 -6.33
C ARG A 65 -9.40 16.86 -6.45
N PHE A 66 -9.03 17.20 -7.68
CA PHE A 66 -7.79 17.94 -7.95
C PHE A 66 -8.07 19.44 -8.10
N VAL A 67 -7.16 20.23 -7.54
CA VAL A 67 -7.10 21.67 -7.75
C VAL A 67 -5.77 21.98 -8.43
N PHE A 68 -5.81 22.40 -9.68
CA PHE A 68 -4.61 22.68 -10.46
C PHE A 68 -4.32 24.18 -10.60
N ASP A 69 -3.06 24.56 -10.57
CA ASP A 69 -2.65 25.88 -11.00
C ASP A 69 -2.94 26.09 -12.49
N ASN A 70 -2.65 25.08 -13.30
CA ASN A 70 -2.93 25.05 -14.73
C ASN A 70 -3.41 23.67 -15.19
N PRO A 71 -4.75 23.44 -15.26
CA PRO A 71 -5.30 22.16 -15.72
C PRO A 71 -4.96 21.81 -17.16
N ASN A 72 -4.62 22.80 -18.01
CA ASN A 72 -4.18 22.59 -19.39
C ASN A 72 -2.69 22.23 -19.51
N GLY A 73 -1.96 22.19 -18.39
CA GLY A 73 -0.58 21.74 -18.32
C GLY A 73 -0.41 20.37 -18.95
N LYS A 74 0.64 20.16 -19.75
CA LYS A 74 0.88 18.90 -20.44
C LYS A 74 1.45 17.85 -19.49
N LEU A 75 1.01 16.59 -19.65
CA LEU A 75 1.44 15.48 -18.82
C LEU A 75 2.96 15.24 -18.85
N ASN A 76 3.58 15.44 -20.01
CA ASN A 76 5.01 15.36 -20.25
C ASN A 76 5.39 16.32 -21.37
N LYS A 77 6.69 16.58 -21.56
CA LYS A 77 7.19 17.36 -22.70
C LYS A 77 6.77 16.67 -24.00
N GLY A 78 6.09 17.39 -24.89
CA GLY A 78 5.59 16.88 -26.16
C GLY A 78 4.29 16.05 -26.08
N ALA A 79 3.72 15.85 -24.89
CA ALA A 79 2.44 15.14 -24.77
C ALA A 79 1.29 15.97 -25.39
N LYS A 80 0.35 15.28 -26.04
CA LYS A 80 -0.91 15.87 -26.51
C LYS A 80 -1.86 16.11 -25.33
N SER A 81 -1.92 15.17 -24.40
CA SER A 81 -2.85 15.18 -23.24
C SER A 81 -2.40 16.12 -22.14
N SER A 82 -3.36 16.80 -21.53
CA SER A 82 -3.22 17.69 -20.39
C SER A 82 -3.54 16.98 -19.06
N TYR A 83 -3.39 17.70 -17.94
CA TYR A 83 -3.86 17.25 -16.61
C TYR A 83 -5.37 17.06 -16.60
N ALA A 84 -6.12 18.00 -17.21
CA ALA A 84 -7.57 17.90 -17.37
C ALA A 84 -7.96 16.63 -18.14
N ASP A 85 -7.32 16.37 -19.29
CA ASP A 85 -7.60 15.17 -20.09
C ASP A 85 -7.38 13.89 -19.28
N TRP A 86 -6.32 13.88 -18.45
CA TRP A 86 -6.06 12.74 -17.59
C TRP A 86 -7.15 12.56 -16.52
N CYS A 87 -7.60 13.65 -15.90
CA CYS A 87 -8.67 13.61 -14.91
C CYS A 87 -9.98 13.10 -15.53
N ILE A 88 -10.37 13.65 -16.68
CA ILE A 88 -11.56 13.21 -17.42
C ILE A 88 -11.47 11.71 -17.76
N LYS A 89 -10.34 11.27 -18.32
CA LYS A 89 -10.14 9.86 -18.67
C LYS A 89 -10.25 8.90 -17.48
N ASN A 90 -9.91 9.37 -16.29
CA ASN A 90 -9.88 8.55 -15.08
C ASN A 90 -10.99 8.94 -14.08
N ASP A 91 -12.04 9.67 -14.50
CA ASP A 91 -13.19 10.08 -13.69
C ASP A 91 -12.82 10.80 -12.39
N PHE A 92 -11.79 11.63 -12.40
CA PHE A 92 -11.52 12.55 -11.30
C PHE A 92 -12.11 13.92 -11.58
N LEU A 93 -12.80 14.48 -10.59
CA LEU A 93 -13.21 15.89 -10.64
C LEU A 93 -11.99 16.79 -10.42
N PHE A 94 -11.98 17.91 -11.09
CA PHE A 94 -10.91 18.89 -10.97
C PHE A 94 -11.43 20.31 -11.26
N CYS A 95 -10.70 21.29 -10.74
CA CYS A 95 -10.89 22.70 -11.08
C CYS A 95 -9.52 23.41 -11.16
N LYS A 96 -9.53 24.66 -11.62
CA LYS A 96 -8.38 25.53 -11.49
C LYS A 96 -8.40 26.18 -10.09
N ASN A 97 -7.23 26.49 -9.53
CA ASN A 97 -7.12 27.12 -8.22
C ASN A 97 -7.79 28.50 -8.12
N SER A 98 -7.99 29.19 -9.27
CA SER A 98 -8.75 30.44 -9.33
C SER A 98 -10.28 30.27 -9.35
N ASP A 99 -10.77 29.03 -9.50
CA ASP A 99 -12.19 28.74 -9.64
C ASP A 99 -12.83 28.55 -8.25
N HIS A 100 -12.81 29.61 -7.44
CA HIS A 100 -13.29 29.61 -6.06
C HIS A 100 -14.75 29.13 -5.95
N GLN A 101 -15.59 29.50 -6.90
CA GLN A 101 -17.00 29.10 -6.93
C GLN A 101 -17.16 27.57 -6.97
N ILE A 102 -16.37 26.87 -7.79
CA ILE A 102 -16.41 25.40 -7.87
C ILE A 102 -15.98 24.77 -6.54
N ILE A 103 -14.96 25.35 -5.90
CA ILE A 103 -14.49 24.86 -4.59
C ILE A 103 -15.57 25.05 -3.51
N GLU A 104 -16.27 26.20 -3.53
CA GLU A 104 -17.40 26.48 -2.64
C GLU A 104 -18.58 25.52 -2.90
N GLU A 105 -18.92 25.26 -4.15
CA GLU A 105 -19.93 24.28 -4.54
C GLU A 105 -19.56 22.89 -3.98
N TRP A 106 -18.32 22.46 -4.14
CA TRP A 106 -17.82 21.19 -3.58
C TRP A 106 -17.95 21.13 -2.06
N ALA A 107 -17.62 22.23 -1.36
CA ALA A 107 -17.71 22.30 0.09
C ALA A 107 -19.15 22.21 0.59
N ASN A 108 -20.11 22.68 -0.22
CA ASN A 108 -21.54 22.70 0.10
C ASN A 108 -22.29 21.45 -0.40
N GLU A 109 -21.62 20.53 -1.12
CA GLU A 109 -22.24 19.27 -1.49
C GLU A 109 -22.64 18.45 -0.25
N LYS A 110 -23.78 17.78 -0.34
CA LYS A 110 -24.18 16.84 0.72
C LYS A 110 -23.16 15.72 0.84
N PRO A 111 -22.77 15.34 2.07
CA PRO A 111 -21.86 14.20 2.26
C PRO A 111 -22.42 12.99 1.53
N LYS A 112 -21.61 12.35 0.69
CA LYS A 112 -21.96 11.04 0.14
C LYS A 112 -22.15 10.11 1.33
N GLY A 113 -23.35 9.55 1.50
CA GLY A 113 -23.66 8.66 2.60
C GLY A 113 -22.53 7.63 2.73
N LYS A 114 -21.98 7.52 3.94
CA LYS A 114 -20.95 6.52 4.22
C LYS A 114 -21.57 5.16 3.91
N SER A 115 -21.23 4.56 2.78
CA SER A 115 -21.32 3.12 2.68
C SER A 115 -20.44 2.61 3.84
N SER A 116 -20.99 1.79 4.71
CA SER A 116 -20.45 1.31 5.97
C SER A 116 -19.00 0.77 5.78
N GLY A 117 -18.05 1.66 5.59
CA GLY A 117 -16.63 1.39 5.41
C GLY A 117 -15.95 1.41 6.77
N ARG A 118 -15.51 0.26 7.21
CA ARG A 118 -14.76 0.02 8.45
C ARG A 118 -13.68 1.06 8.68
N ASN A 119 -13.77 1.77 9.81
CA ASN A 119 -12.76 2.70 10.31
C ASN A 119 -11.38 2.04 10.28
N ILE A 120 -10.47 2.60 9.49
CA ILE A 120 -9.07 2.16 9.36
C ILE A 120 -8.29 2.33 10.69
N SER A 121 -8.85 3.08 11.66
CA SER A 121 -8.25 3.31 12.98
C SER A 121 -8.37 2.12 13.96
N ASP A 122 -9.29 1.16 13.75
CA ASP A 122 -9.54 0.10 14.72
C ASP A 122 -8.68 -1.16 14.53
N LYS A 123 -7.91 -1.29 13.44
CA LYS A 123 -7.02 -2.44 13.26
C LYS A 123 -5.78 -2.45 14.17
N ARG A 124 -5.51 -1.36 14.90
CA ARG A 124 -4.36 -1.32 15.84
C ARG A 124 -4.69 -1.85 17.25
N ARG A 125 -5.97 -1.97 17.62
CA ARG A 125 -6.36 -2.40 18.98
C ARG A 125 -6.59 -3.89 19.16
N THR A 126 -6.76 -4.66 18.09
CA THR A 126 -7.04 -6.09 18.18
C THR A 126 -5.82 -7.00 18.13
N SER A 127 -4.64 -6.50 17.70
CA SER A 127 -3.42 -7.33 17.66
C SER A 127 -2.67 -7.38 18.99
N SER A 128 -2.89 -6.41 19.91
CA SER A 128 -2.25 -6.43 21.24
C SER A 128 -2.96 -7.30 22.29
N ARG A 129 -4.26 -7.61 22.08
CA ARG A 129 -5.00 -8.49 23.02
C ARG A 129 -4.78 -9.99 22.80
N ASN A 130 -4.29 -10.38 21.61
CA ASN A 130 -4.07 -11.81 21.31
C ASN A 130 -2.67 -12.31 21.69
N SER A 131 -1.74 -11.42 22.10
CA SER A 131 -0.42 -11.81 22.57
C SER A 131 -0.37 -12.13 24.08
N GLU A 132 -1.29 -11.59 24.87
CA GLU A 132 -1.33 -11.87 26.32
C GLU A 132 -2.05 -13.18 26.66
N GLN A 133 -3.04 -13.61 25.88
CA GLN A 133 -3.72 -14.91 26.12
C GLN A 133 -2.89 -16.14 25.68
N ARG A 134 -1.81 -15.95 24.92
CA ARG A 134 -0.91 -17.06 24.54
C ARG A 134 0.19 -17.36 25.56
N LYS A 135 0.45 -16.47 26.53
CA LYS A 135 1.47 -16.68 27.57
C LYS A 135 0.98 -17.48 28.78
N SER A 136 -0.32 -17.63 29.00
CA SER A 136 -0.87 -18.34 30.16
C SER A 136 -1.20 -19.83 29.93
N ARG A 137 -0.94 -20.38 28.72
CA ARG A 137 -1.22 -21.80 28.39
C ARG A 137 0.03 -22.68 28.17
N LYS A 138 1.21 -22.26 28.63
CA LYS A 138 2.45 -23.06 28.52
C LYS A 138 3.02 -23.49 29.87
N SER A 139 2.20 -23.93 30.79
CA SER A 139 2.67 -24.57 32.02
C SER A 139 1.77 -25.76 32.41
N SER A 140 1.82 -26.82 31.64
CA SER A 140 1.49 -28.19 32.14
C SER A 140 1.83 -29.21 31.05
N VAL A 141 3.10 -29.61 30.98
CA VAL A 141 3.49 -30.85 30.30
C VAL A 141 3.97 -31.79 31.36
N PRO A 142 3.36 -32.97 31.50
CA PRO A 142 3.79 -33.98 32.46
C PRO A 142 5.09 -34.62 31.97
N LYS A 143 6.08 -34.71 32.88
CA LYS A 143 7.33 -35.45 32.73
C LYS A 143 7.04 -36.93 32.48
N ARG A 144 7.45 -37.46 31.37
CA ARG A 144 7.61 -38.90 31.15
C ARG A 144 9.06 -39.31 31.30
N SER A 145 9.30 -40.28 32.17
CA SER A 145 10.57 -40.90 32.47
C SER A 145 11.16 -41.69 31.28
N PRO A 146 12.50 -41.85 31.20
CA PRO A 146 13.13 -42.64 30.15
C PRO A 146 13.35 -44.08 30.58
N THR A 147 12.81 -45.01 29.84
CA THR A 147 13.29 -46.42 29.88
C THR A 147 13.18 -47.01 28.48
N GLY A 148 14.29 -47.57 28.01
CA GLY A 148 14.29 -48.40 26.80
C GLY A 148 15.58 -48.30 25.95
N THR A 149 16.47 -49.20 26.32
CA THR A 149 17.79 -49.54 25.73
C THR A 149 17.79 -49.80 24.20
N PRO A 150 18.90 -49.66 23.52
CA PRO A 150 19.00 -49.80 22.04
C PRO A 150 19.20 -51.27 21.64
N ARG A 151 18.47 -51.68 20.62
CA ARG A 151 18.75 -52.94 19.92
C ARG A 151 19.55 -52.66 18.63
N ARG A 152 20.76 -53.13 18.68
CA ARG A 152 21.74 -53.37 17.61
C ARG A 152 21.19 -54.38 16.59
N ASN A 153 21.13 -54.09 15.34
CA ASN A 153 21.06 -55.14 14.31
C ASN A 153 22.13 -54.93 13.24
N LYS A 154 22.88 -56.02 13.13
CA LYS A 154 24.01 -56.23 12.25
C LYS A 154 23.61 -56.37 10.78
N ALA A 155 24.56 -56.03 9.99
CA ALA A 155 24.74 -56.23 8.56
C ALA A 155 24.27 -57.57 7.99
N ARG A 156 23.92 -57.56 6.69
CA ARG A 156 24.39 -58.59 5.74
C ARG A 156 24.39 -58.07 4.31
N ASN A 157 25.56 -58.26 3.72
CA ASN A 157 25.87 -58.20 2.30
C ASN A 157 24.94 -59.06 1.42
N LYS A 158 24.60 -58.50 0.26
CA LYS A 158 25.06 -59.12 -1.04
C LYS A 158 24.86 -58.07 -2.12
#